data_34cddbdfc14efdd649415bd263213348
#
_entry.id   34cddbdfc14efdd649415bd263213348
#
_cell.length_a   1.000
_cell.length_b   1.000
_cell.length_c   1.000
_cell.angle_alpha   90.00
_cell.angle_beta   90.00
_cell.angle_gamma   90.00
#
_symmetry.space_group_name_H-M   'P 1'
#
loop_
_entity.id
_entity.type
_entity.pdbx_description
1 polymer ?
#
loop_
_entity_poly.entity_id
_entity_poly.type
_entity_poly.pdbx_seq_one_letter_code
_entity_poly.pdbx_strand_id
1 'polypeptide(L)'
;MRVLESMSCLDNVVAGLAFRPDSLWGDAARERAIALLDRVGLAARANVPAGQLTYLDQKRLELARALALEPELLLLDEWLAGLNPRELGIGIDLVQSLRQDGLTIVLVEHVMDAIRSLCDRCVVMNAGRKIADGPPAAVLADEAVITAYLGAAAHA
;
A
#
# COMPACT_ATOMS: atom_id res chain seq x y z
N MET A 1 4.23 -8.39 -2.02
CA MET A 1 5.61 -8.55 -2.57
C MET A 1 6.56 -8.34 -1.41
N ARG A 2 7.50 -9.25 -1.11
CA ARG A 2 8.40 -9.08 0.04
C ARG A 2 9.66 -8.31 -0.38
N VAL A 3 10.26 -7.56 0.56
CA VAL A 3 11.55 -6.90 0.36
C VAL A 3 12.67 -7.94 0.23
N LEU A 4 13.74 -7.58 -0.46
CA LEU A 4 14.98 -8.37 -0.54
C LEU A 4 15.84 -8.00 0.68
N GLU A 5 15.74 -8.78 1.76
CA GLU A 5 16.24 -8.44 3.11
C GLU A 5 17.75 -8.19 3.16
N SER A 6 18.53 -8.92 2.35
CA SER A 6 19.99 -8.79 2.27
C SER A 6 20.48 -7.59 1.46
N MET A 7 19.59 -6.96 0.69
CA MET A 7 19.92 -5.80 -0.14
C MET A 7 19.60 -4.51 0.60
N SER A 8 20.30 -3.41 0.26
CA SER A 8 19.97 -2.08 0.77
C SER A 8 18.58 -1.63 0.28
N CYS A 9 17.98 -0.62 0.92
CA CYS A 9 16.75 -0.01 0.44
C CYS A 9 16.91 0.48 -1.01
N LEU A 10 18.04 1.12 -1.29
CA LEU A 10 18.37 1.63 -2.63
C LEU A 10 18.39 0.50 -3.66
N ASP A 11 19.13 -0.59 -3.37
CA ASP A 11 19.25 -1.69 -4.32
C ASP A 11 17.92 -2.42 -4.53
N ASN A 12 17.08 -2.49 -3.49
CA ASN A 12 15.71 -2.99 -3.62
C ASN A 12 14.90 -2.22 -4.66
N VAL A 13 14.99 -0.88 -4.67
CA VAL A 13 14.26 -0.03 -5.62
C VAL A 13 14.90 -0.08 -7.00
N VAL A 14 16.25 -0.05 -7.08
CA VAL A 14 16.99 -0.19 -8.35
C VAL A 14 16.63 -1.51 -9.03
N ALA A 15 16.50 -2.61 -8.28
CA ALA A 15 16.05 -3.87 -8.84
C ALA A 15 14.66 -3.77 -9.51
N GLY A 16 13.74 -2.95 -8.95
CA GLY A 16 12.45 -2.67 -9.58
C GLY A 16 12.59 -1.90 -10.91
N LEU A 17 13.49 -0.93 -10.96
CA LEU A 17 13.74 -0.13 -12.17
C LEU A 17 14.35 -0.94 -13.34
N ALA A 18 15.09 -2.00 -13.04
CA ALA A 18 15.72 -2.86 -14.04
C ALA A 18 14.72 -3.69 -14.86
N PHE A 19 13.50 -3.92 -14.35
CA PHE A 19 12.48 -4.75 -14.99
C PHE A 19 11.41 -3.96 -15.74
N ARG A 20 11.62 -2.67 -15.96
CA ARG A 20 10.73 -1.82 -16.77
C ARG A 20 11.01 -2.02 -18.27
N PRO A 21 10.01 -1.73 -19.14
CA PRO A 21 10.26 -1.61 -20.58
C PRO A 21 11.39 -0.62 -20.90
N ASP A 22 11.41 0.52 -20.21
CA ASP A 22 12.47 1.55 -20.28
C ASP A 22 13.41 1.41 -19.08
N SER A 23 14.11 0.28 -19.00
CA SER A 23 14.98 -0.04 -17.87
C SER A 23 16.04 1.03 -17.64
N LEU A 24 16.21 1.45 -16.38
CA LEU A 24 17.24 2.40 -15.96
C LEU A 24 18.41 1.67 -15.32
N TRP A 25 19.63 2.12 -15.61
CA TRP A 25 20.86 1.54 -15.10
C TRP A 25 21.83 2.64 -14.61
N GLY A 26 22.83 2.24 -13.80
CA GLY A 26 23.88 3.14 -13.34
C GLY A 26 23.35 4.29 -12.49
N ASP A 27 23.89 5.49 -12.71
CA ASP A 27 23.58 6.68 -11.89
C ASP A 27 22.13 7.13 -12.06
N ALA A 28 21.56 7.05 -13.28
CA ALA A 28 20.15 7.39 -13.51
C ALA A 28 19.19 6.50 -12.70
N ALA A 29 19.48 5.19 -12.59
CA ALA A 29 18.69 4.29 -11.74
C ALA A 29 18.82 4.65 -10.26
N ARG A 30 20.03 5.03 -9.80
CA ARG A 30 20.27 5.42 -8.41
C ARG A 30 19.54 6.73 -8.06
N GLU A 31 19.62 7.74 -8.90
CA GLU A 31 18.91 9.00 -8.70
C GLU A 31 17.39 8.79 -8.63
N ARG A 32 16.84 8.01 -9.57
CA ARG A 32 15.42 7.68 -9.58
C ARG A 32 15.00 6.88 -8.33
N ALA A 33 15.83 5.94 -7.91
CA ALA A 33 15.58 5.14 -6.70
C ALA A 33 15.60 6.01 -5.43
N ILE A 34 16.53 6.97 -5.31
CA ILE A 34 16.57 7.91 -4.20
C ILE A 34 15.31 8.77 -4.16
N ALA A 35 14.84 9.29 -5.30
CA ALA A 35 13.61 10.05 -5.39
C ALA A 35 12.38 9.24 -4.95
N LEU A 36 12.32 7.94 -5.32
CA LEU A 36 11.25 7.05 -4.88
C LEU A 36 11.32 6.71 -3.39
N LEU A 37 12.52 6.54 -2.84
CA LEU A 37 12.72 6.38 -1.41
C LEU A 37 12.33 7.63 -0.63
N ASP A 38 12.64 8.82 -1.15
CA ASP A 38 12.22 10.09 -0.55
C ASP A 38 10.69 10.21 -0.51
N ARG A 39 10.02 9.86 -1.60
CA ARG A 39 8.55 9.86 -1.70
C ARG A 39 7.86 8.99 -0.65
N VAL A 40 8.48 7.90 -0.23
CA VAL A 40 7.97 7.03 0.83
C VAL A 40 8.59 7.30 2.21
N GLY A 41 9.44 8.34 2.35
CA GLY A 41 10.08 8.76 3.59
C GLY A 41 11.24 7.86 4.04
N LEU A 42 11.95 7.22 3.09
CA LEU A 42 13.07 6.31 3.36
C LEU A 42 14.41 6.81 2.81
N ALA A 43 14.52 8.05 2.29
CA ALA A 43 15.77 8.57 1.70
C ALA A 43 16.98 8.47 2.66
N ALA A 44 16.79 8.83 3.93
CA ALA A 44 17.84 8.73 4.96
C ALA A 44 18.30 7.28 5.26
N ARG A 45 17.54 6.28 4.82
CA ARG A 45 17.81 4.85 5.01
C ARG A 45 18.22 4.14 3.72
N ALA A 46 18.56 4.88 2.66
CA ALA A 46 18.88 4.32 1.35
C ALA A 46 19.92 3.18 1.39
N ASN A 47 20.93 3.30 2.23
CA ASN A 47 22.02 2.33 2.36
C ASN A 47 21.79 1.28 3.46
N VAL A 48 20.66 1.31 4.18
CA VAL A 48 20.33 0.35 5.23
C VAL A 48 19.83 -0.95 4.60
N PRO A 49 20.29 -2.13 5.01
CA PRO A 49 19.73 -3.42 4.59
C PRO A 49 18.23 -3.50 4.94
N ALA A 50 17.42 -3.96 3.99
CA ALA A 50 15.97 -4.00 4.16
C ALA A 50 15.51 -4.86 5.34
N GLY A 51 16.26 -5.91 5.69
CA GLY A 51 15.97 -6.75 6.85
C GLY A 51 16.16 -6.06 8.21
N GLN A 52 16.82 -4.88 8.26
CA GLN A 52 17.00 -4.09 9.47
C GLN A 52 15.93 -2.99 9.65
N LEU A 53 15.01 -2.88 8.71
CA LEU A 53 13.93 -1.91 8.77
C LEU A 53 12.84 -2.33 9.76
N THR A 54 12.12 -1.35 10.31
CA THR A 54 10.86 -1.60 11.02
C THR A 54 9.82 -2.17 10.07
N TYR A 55 8.76 -2.79 10.60
CA TYR A 55 7.70 -3.36 9.78
C TYR A 55 7.05 -2.30 8.85
N LEU A 56 6.74 -1.12 9.37
CA LEU A 56 6.23 -0.01 8.56
C LEU A 56 7.22 0.38 7.45
N ASP A 57 8.51 0.48 7.74
CA ASP A 57 9.50 0.88 6.75
C ASP A 57 9.72 -0.19 5.68
N GLN A 58 9.56 -1.48 6.01
CA GLN A 58 9.52 -2.55 5.01
C GLN A 58 8.33 -2.42 4.09
N LYS A 59 7.14 -2.12 4.62
CA LYS A 59 5.93 -1.82 3.83
C LYS A 59 6.13 -0.61 2.91
N ARG A 60 6.77 0.46 3.39
CA ARG A 60 7.13 1.63 2.57
C ARG A 60 8.12 1.27 1.46
N LEU A 61 9.10 0.42 1.75
CA LEU A 61 10.05 -0.04 0.74
C LEU A 61 9.38 -0.91 -0.33
N GLU A 62 8.44 -1.78 0.05
CA GLU A 62 7.61 -2.54 -0.90
C GLU A 62 6.86 -1.60 -1.84
N LEU A 63 6.29 -0.53 -1.30
CA LEU A 63 5.58 0.49 -2.07
C LEU A 63 6.53 1.23 -3.03
N ALA A 64 7.72 1.65 -2.57
CA ALA A 64 8.72 2.28 -3.44
C ALA A 64 9.13 1.38 -4.61
N ARG A 65 9.27 0.07 -4.37
CA ARG A 65 9.55 -0.91 -5.43
C ARG A 65 8.39 -1.05 -6.43
N ALA A 66 7.15 -1.02 -5.95
CA ALA A 66 5.98 -1.02 -6.83
C ALA A 66 5.92 0.25 -7.68
N LEU A 67 6.18 1.41 -7.08
CA LEU A 67 6.24 2.70 -7.77
C LEU A 67 7.40 2.80 -8.78
N ALA A 68 8.47 2.04 -8.59
CA ALA A 68 9.58 1.95 -9.55
C ALA A 68 9.13 1.42 -10.92
N LEU A 69 8.04 0.65 -10.97
CA LEU A 69 7.45 0.15 -12.22
C LEU A 69 6.58 1.21 -12.93
N GLU A 70 6.40 2.40 -12.35
CA GLU A 70 5.52 3.47 -12.85
C GLU A 70 4.10 2.96 -13.20
N PRO A 71 3.41 2.31 -12.26
CA PRO A 71 2.11 1.71 -12.53
C PRO A 71 1.03 2.78 -12.77
N GLU A 72 0.13 2.52 -13.71
CA GLU A 72 -1.14 3.26 -13.84
C GLU A 72 -2.18 2.80 -12.82
N LEU A 73 -2.06 1.54 -12.38
CA LEU A 73 -2.91 0.89 -11.38
C LEU A 73 -2.05 0.21 -10.33
N LEU A 74 -2.25 0.58 -9.07
CA LEU A 74 -1.60 -0.04 -7.90
C LEU A 74 -2.60 -0.93 -7.15
N LEU A 75 -2.22 -2.19 -6.94
CA LEU A 75 -3.01 -3.15 -6.15
C LEU A 75 -2.36 -3.31 -4.78
N LEU A 76 -3.07 -2.97 -3.72
CA LEU A 76 -2.64 -3.10 -2.33
C LEU A 76 -3.52 -4.13 -1.62
N ASP A 77 -2.92 -5.24 -1.22
CA ASP A 77 -3.60 -6.33 -0.51
C ASP A 77 -3.14 -6.35 0.94
N GLU A 78 -4.06 -5.99 1.85
CA GLU A 78 -3.82 -5.86 3.29
C GLU A 78 -2.54 -5.09 3.64
N TRP A 79 -2.24 -4.06 2.86
CA TRP A 79 -0.99 -3.31 3.01
C TRP A 79 -0.91 -2.56 4.34
N LEU A 80 -2.06 -2.16 4.90
CA LEU A 80 -2.16 -1.46 6.18
C LEU A 80 -2.33 -2.40 7.38
N ALA A 81 -2.48 -3.71 7.14
CA ALA A 81 -2.66 -4.68 8.22
C ALA A 81 -1.41 -4.80 9.11
N GLY A 82 -1.62 -4.98 10.42
CA GLY A 82 -0.56 -5.17 11.40
C GLY A 82 0.15 -3.89 11.86
N LEU A 83 -0.26 -2.72 11.37
CA LEU A 83 0.26 -1.42 11.81
C LEU A 83 -0.43 -0.98 13.10
N ASN A 84 0.34 -0.37 14.01
CA ASN A 84 -0.26 0.29 15.17
C ASN A 84 -1.00 1.59 14.75
N PRO A 85 -1.85 2.21 15.61
CA PRO A 85 -2.66 3.36 15.22
C PRO A 85 -1.87 4.54 14.65
N ARG A 86 -0.67 4.81 15.17
CA ARG A 86 0.21 5.88 14.67
C ARG A 86 0.78 5.52 13.29
N GLU A 87 1.24 4.30 13.13
CA GLU A 87 1.76 3.80 11.86
C GLU A 87 0.67 3.71 10.79
N LEU A 88 -0.55 3.34 11.19
CA LEU A 88 -1.72 3.31 10.31
C LEU A 88 -2.00 4.71 9.74
N GLY A 89 -2.00 5.77 10.57
CA GLY A 89 -2.13 7.15 10.10
C GLY A 89 -1.09 7.50 9.04
N ILE A 90 0.19 7.19 9.32
CA ILE A 90 1.28 7.42 8.37
C ILE A 90 1.06 6.65 7.05
N GLY A 91 0.59 5.40 7.13
CA GLY A 91 0.29 4.59 5.95
C GLY A 91 -0.87 5.15 5.13
N ILE A 92 -1.94 5.59 5.78
CA ILE A 92 -3.10 6.23 5.14
C ILE A 92 -2.66 7.52 4.42
N ASP A 93 -1.90 8.41 5.08
CA ASP A 93 -1.43 9.65 4.49
C ASP A 93 -0.57 9.39 3.24
N LEU A 94 0.29 8.37 3.28
CA LEU A 94 1.12 7.99 2.15
C LEU A 94 0.27 7.50 0.96
N VAL A 95 -0.69 6.59 1.18
CA VAL A 95 -1.58 6.10 0.12
C VAL A 95 -2.44 7.24 -0.43
N GLN A 96 -2.91 8.14 0.42
CA GLN A 96 -3.68 9.31 0.00
C GLN A 96 -2.86 10.25 -0.88
N SER A 97 -1.57 10.48 -0.56
CA SER A 97 -0.69 11.30 -1.40
C SER A 97 -0.51 10.71 -2.79
N LEU A 98 -0.35 9.38 -2.90
CA LEU A 98 -0.25 8.70 -4.19
C LEU A 98 -1.52 8.83 -5.03
N ARG A 99 -2.69 8.74 -4.39
CA ARG A 99 -3.98 8.97 -5.04
C ARG A 99 -4.10 10.42 -5.56
N GLN A 100 -3.69 11.41 -4.77
CA GLN A 100 -3.71 12.82 -5.16
C GLN A 100 -2.79 13.11 -6.34
N ASP A 101 -1.70 12.35 -6.49
CA ASP A 101 -0.80 12.39 -7.65
C ASP A 101 -1.40 11.72 -8.91
N GLY A 102 -2.63 11.22 -8.84
CA GLY A 102 -3.39 10.67 -9.98
C GLY A 102 -3.25 9.16 -10.14
N LEU A 103 -2.62 8.44 -9.20
CA LEU A 103 -2.51 6.99 -9.27
C LEU A 103 -3.85 6.33 -8.97
N THR A 104 -4.30 5.42 -9.83
CA THR A 104 -5.45 4.56 -9.55
C THR A 104 -5.06 3.46 -8.58
N ILE A 105 -5.82 3.32 -7.49
CA ILE A 105 -5.50 2.36 -6.43
C ILE A 105 -6.70 1.44 -6.18
N VAL A 106 -6.45 0.13 -6.20
CA VAL A 106 -7.38 -0.88 -5.66
C VAL A 106 -6.81 -1.38 -4.35
N LEU A 107 -7.60 -1.21 -3.29
CA LEU A 107 -7.23 -1.57 -1.93
C LEU A 107 -8.11 -2.73 -1.45
N VAL A 108 -7.50 -3.85 -1.05
CA VAL A 108 -8.17 -4.93 -0.33
C VAL A 108 -7.82 -4.76 1.14
N GLU A 109 -8.79 -4.41 1.96
CA GLU A 109 -8.57 -4.07 3.37
C GLU A 109 -9.78 -4.43 4.25
N HIS A 110 -9.49 -4.64 5.53
CA HIS A 110 -10.49 -4.80 6.58
C HIS A 110 -10.42 -3.70 7.65
N VAL A 111 -9.50 -2.73 7.48
CA VAL A 111 -9.35 -1.58 8.38
C VAL A 111 -10.34 -0.49 7.97
N MET A 112 -11.42 -0.33 8.75
CA MET A 112 -12.54 0.57 8.41
C MET A 112 -12.13 2.03 8.24
N ASP A 113 -11.17 2.52 9.04
CA ASP A 113 -10.68 3.88 8.93
C ASP A 113 -9.96 4.14 7.61
N ALA A 114 -9.20 3.16 7.12
CA ALA A 114 -8.55 3.23 5.83
C ALA A 114 -9.60 3.25 4.68
N ILE A 115 -10.60 2.37 4.74
CA ILE A 115 -11.67 2.31 3.74
C ILE A 115 -12.42 3.64 3.67
N ARG A 116 -12.78 4.23 4.82
CA ARG A 116 -13.49 5.51 4.90
C ARG A 116 -12.69 6.69 4.36
N SER A 117 -11.37 6.69 4.62
CA SER A 117 -10.51 7.83 4.27
C SER A 117 -9.98 7.76 2.85
N LEU A 118 -9.74 6.55 2.31
CA LEU A 118 -9.03 6.38 1.06
C LEU A 118 -9.93 6.05 -0.13
N CYS A 119 -11.10 5.41 0.09
CA CYS A 119 -11.87 4.85 -1.00
C CYS A 119 -12.99 5.80 -1.46
N ASP A 120 -13.17 5.95 -2.78
CA ASP A 120 -14.32 6.60 -3.39
C ASP A 120 -15.48 5.61 -3.59
N ARG A 121 -15.14 4.33 -3.76
CA ARG A 121 -16.07 3.23 -3.99
C ARG A 121 -15.60 2.01 -3.23
N CYS A 122 -16.51 1.31 -2.61
CA CYS A 122 -16.27 0.08 -1.88
C CYS A 122 -17.10 -1.06 -2.48
N VAL A 123 -16.46 -2.22 -2.68
CA VAL A 123 -17.13 -3.46 -3.09
C VAL A 123 -16.91 -4.47 -1.98
N VAL A 124 -17.98 -5.00 -1.41
CA VAL A 124 -17.89 -6.00 -0.35
C VAL A 124 -18.18 -7.38 -0.91
N MET A 125 -17.28 -8.30 -0.58
CA MET A 125 -17.35 -9.70 -0.99
C MET A 125 -17.58 -10.58 0.22
N ASN A 126 -18.48 -11.56 0.11
CA ASN A 126 -18.67 -12.60 1.09
C ASN A 126 -18.87 -13.95 0.41
N ALA A 127 -18.12 -14.98 0.81
CA ALA A 127 -18.15 -16.32 0.24
C ALA A 127 -18.14 -16.35 -1.30
N GLY A 128 -17.29 -15.53 -1.92
CA GLY A 128 -17.13 -15.44 -3.38
C GLY A 128 -18.24 -14.65 -4.10
N ARG A 129 -19.18 -14.03 -3.37
CA ARG A 129 -20.26 -13.23 -3.93
C ARG A 129 -20.12 -11.77 -3.54
N LYS A 130 -20.43 -10.87 -4.47
CA LYS A 130 -20.57 -9.43 -4.18
C LYS A 130 -21.89 -9.22 -3.42
N ILE A 131 -21.80 -8.65 -2.21
CA ILE A 131 -22.98 -8.39 -1.36
C ILE A 131 -23.32 -6.91 -1.28
N ALA A 132 -22.36 -6.01 -1.51
CA ALA A 132 -22.60 -4.57 -1.58
C ALA A 132 -21.62 -3.89 -2.55
N ASP A 133 -22.02 -2.71 -3.07
CA ASP A 133 -21.22 -1.93 -4.02
C ASP A 133 -21.71 -0.47 -4.00
N GLY A 134 -20.83 0.47 -3.69
CA GLY A 134 -21.18 1.90 -3.64
C GLY A 134 -20.19 2.74 -2.85
N PRO A 135 -20.56 3.98 -2.50
CA PRO A 135 -19.76 4.82 -1.62
C PRO A 135 -19.55 4.17 -0.25
N PRO A 136 -18.36 4.29 0.38
CA PRO A 136 -18.04 3.63 1.66
C PRO A 136 -19.09 3.85 2.75
N ALA A 137 -19.59 5.09 2.88
CA ALA A 137 -20.59 5.42 3.90
C ALA A 137 -21.89 4.61 3.75
N ALA A 138 -22.36 4.41 2.51
CA ALA A 138 -23.57 3.63 2.23
C ALA A 138 -23.33 2.13 2.43
N VAL A 139 -22.20 1.63 1.90
CA VAL A 139 -21.84 0.21 1.98
C VAL A 139 -21.61 -0.25 3.42
N LEU A 140 -20.95 0.57 4.24
CA LEU A 140 -20.69 0.25 5.65
C LEU A 140 -21.94 0.36 6.56
N ALA A 141 -23.01 0.97 6.07
CA ALA A 141 -24.31 1.02 6.74
C ALA A 141 -25.30 -0.05 6.25
N ASP A 142 -24.92 -0.84 5.26
CA ASP A 142 -25.75 -1.92 4.70
C ASP A 142 -25.88 -3.08 5.69
N GLU A 143 -27.13 -3.53 5.97
CA GLU A 143 -27.41 -4.60 6.92
C GLU A 143 -26.74 -5.93 6.55
N ALA A 144 -26.63 -6.24 5.27
CA ALA A 144 -25.96 -7.46 4.81
C ALA A 144 -24.45 -7.40 5.09
N VAL A 145 -23.83 -6.22 4.95
CA VAL A 145 -22.41 -5.99 5.28
C VAL A 145 -22.21 -6.06 6.81
N ILE A 146 -23.07 -5.39 7.58
CA ILE A 146 -23.03 -5.42 9.04
C ILE A 146 -23.15 -6.87 9.54
N THR A 147 -24.11 -7.61 9.03
CA THR A 147 -24.31 -9.02 9.40
C THR A 147 -23.11 -9.90 9.03
N ALA A 148 -22.54 -9.70 7.85
CA ALA A 148 -21.42 -10.52 7.37
C ALA A 148 -20.10 -10.26 8.12
N TYR A 149 -19.84 -9.01 8.53
CA TYR A 149 -18.55 -8.61 9.10
C TYR A 149 -18.60 -8.18 10.56
N LEU A 150 -19.72 -7.64 11.04
CA LEU A 150 -19.87 -7.13 12.40
C LEU A 150 -20.83 -7.98 13.24
N GLY A 151 -21.78 -8.69 12.63
CA GLY A 151 -22.76 -9.52 13.30
C GLY A 151 -22.16 -10.77 13.95
N ALA A 152 -21.02 -11.25 13.48
CA ALA A 152 -20.31 -12.36 14.11
C ALA A 152 -19.63 -11.95 15.45
N ALA A 153 -19.36 -10.67 15.67
CA ALA A 153 -18.75 -10.14 16.89
C ALA A 153 -19.78 -9.77 17.98
N ALA A 154 -21.08 -9.70 17.63
CA ALA A 154 -22.13 -9.34 18.58
C ALA A 154 -22.73 -10.56 19.32
N HIS A 155 -22.29 -11.77 19.01
CA HIS A 155 -22.76 -13.02 19.61
C HIS A 155 -21.65 -13.86 20.25
N ALA A 156 -20.49 -13.27 20.55
CA ALA A 156 -19.38 -13.90 21.28
C ALA A 156 -19.23 -13.31 22.68
#